data_874a6ce3d48bec9e5d8fa362f7bc087f
#
_entry.id   874a6ce3d48bec9e5d8fa362f7bc087f
#
_cell.length_a   1.000
_cell.length_b   1.000
_cell.length_c   1.000
_cell.angle_alpha   90.00
_cell.angle_beta   90.00
_cell.angle_gamma   90.00
#
_symmetry.space_group_name_H-M   'P 1'
#
loop_
_entity.id
_entity.type
_entity.pdbx_description
1 polymer ?
#
loop_
_entity_poly.entity_id
_entity_poly.type
_entity_poly.pdbx_seq_one_letter_code
_entity_poly.pdbx_strand_id
1 'polypeptide(L)'
;MNWVNELIELYDKNSDKIGVIEERNGIPYVLLPLFHMTVTAQITVTIDQDGNFMNAELVDASNKLTIIPITEKSASRTSQIEPHPLCDNLRYLAGDYVKYYKDDGICNKLYISQLKRWVESDYCHEKVRAIYLYLKKNTLIHDLVDKAVIKLNERNQIDDKESIQGIPQPKAFVRFIVRSADADIFEQIPDECWKDKSLWERYVECVCSQEKGKDLCYLTGNIEEIWYFH
;
A
#
# COMPACT_ATOMS: atom_id res chain seq x y z
N MET A 1 15.09 22.63 -25.97
CA MET A 1 13.93 22.20 -25.20
C MET A 1 14.34 20.91 -24.50
N ASN A 2 14.15 20.82 -23.17
CA ASN A 2 14.63 19.66 -22.41
C ASN A 2 13.52 18.62 -22.41
N TRP A 3 13.80 17.43 -22.92
CA TRP A 3 12.82 16.31 -23.03
C TRP A 3 12.12 15.97 -21.70
N VAL A 4 12.79 16.23 -20.57
CA VAL A 4 12.21 16.01 -19.23
C VAL A 4 11.08 17.01 -18.95
N ASN A 5 11.25 18.28 -19.33
CA ASN A 5 10.18 19.28 -19.17
C ASN A 5 8.96 18.91 -20.02
N GLU A 6 9.18 18.38 -21.23
CA GLU A 6 8.08 17.90 -22.08
C GLU A 6 7.36 16.68 -21.44
N LEU A 7 8.12 15.81 -20.76
CA LEU A 7 7.55 14.66 -20.04
C LEU A 7 6.72 15.11 -18.84
N ILE A 8 7.19 16.10 -18.08
CA ILE A 8 6.44 16.68 -16.94
C ILE A 8 5.16 17.34 -17.44
N GLU A 9 5.25 18.18 -18.49
CA GLU A 9 4.06 18.79 -19.09
C GLU A 9 3.06 17.75 -19.61
N LEU A 10 3.55 16.64 -20.18
CA LEU A 10 2.69 15.56 -20.66
C LEU A 10 1.99 14.84 -19.49
N TYR A 11 2.70 14.62 -18.38
CA TYR A 11 2.13 14.06 -17.16
C TYR A 11 1.02 14.96 -16.60
N ASP A 12 1.30 16.26 -16.47
CA ASP A 12 0.36 17.25 -15.92
C ASP A 12 -0.90 17.38 -16.81
N LYS A 13 -0.72 17.38 -18.12
CA LYS A 13 -1.83 17.42 -19.10
C LYS A 13 -2.73 16.18 -19.08
N ASN A 14 -2.28 15.09 -18.50
CA ASN A 14 -3.03 13.84 -18.35
C ASN A 14 -3.34 13.52 -16.87
N SER A 15 -3.37 14.51 -16.00
CA SER A 15 -3.64 14.34 -14.56
C SER A 15 -5.01 13.70 -14.27
N ASP A 16 -5.99 13.90 -15.14
CA ASP A 16 -7.30 13.24 -15.09
C ASP A 16 -7.23 11.72 -15.24
N LYS A 17 -6.19 11.21 -15.93
CA LYS A 17 -5.96 9.78 -16.17
C LYS A 17 -5.14 9.09 -15.08
N ILE A 18 -4.62 9.85 -14.11
CA ILE A 18 -3.85 9.26 -13.01
C ILE A 18 -4.73 8.27 -12.23
N GLY A 19 -4.22 7.06 -12.09
CA GLY A 19 -4.90 5.96 -11.40
C GLY A 19 -6.01 5.27 -12.21
N VAL A 20 -6.30 5.73 -13.43
CA VAL A 20 -7.26 5.06 -14.33
C VAL A 20 -6.57 3.89 -15.00
N ILE A 21 -7.09 2.68 -14.77
CA ILE A 21 -6.58 1.46 -15.42
C ILE A 21 -7.27 1.33 -16.78
N GLU A 22 -6.50 1.44 -17.84
CA GLU A 22 -6.92 1.17 -19.22
C GLU A 22 -6.35 -0.18 -19.68
N GLU A 23 -7.08 -0.89 -20.51
CA GLU A 23 -6.59 -2.14 -21.10
C GLU A 23 -6.36 -1.95 -22.61
N ARG A 24 -5.17 -2.35 -23.07
CA ARG A 24 -4.83 -2.37 -24.51
C ARG A 24 -4.26 -3.73 -24.87
N ASN A 25 -4.93 -4.43 -25.76
CA ASN A 25 -4.53 -5.77 -26.20
C ASN A 25 -4.35 -6.78 -25.04
N GLY A 26 -5.22 -6.73 -24.03
CA GLY A 26 -5.14 -7.59 -22.84
C GLY A 26 -4.03 -7.21 -21.84
N ILE A 27 -3.37 -6.06 -22.03
CA ILE A 27 -2.33 -5.55 -21.13
C ILE A 27 -2.88 -4.33 -20.41
N PRO A 28 -2.92 -4.33 -19.05
CA PRO A 28 -3.34 -3.17 -18.30
C PRO A 28 -2.28 -2.06 -18.33
N TYR A 29 -2.72 -0.84 -18.57
CA TYR A 29 -1.93 0.38 -18.48
C TYR A 29 -2.53 1.30 -17.43
N VAL A 30 -1.66 1.97 -16.68
CA VAL A 30 -2.07 2.98 -15.71
C VAL A 30 -1.03 4.09 -15.65
N LEU A 31 -1.48 5.34 -15.67
CA LEU A 31 -0.64 6.46 -15.31
C LEU A 31 -0.61 6.53 -13.78
N LEU A 32 0.56 6.27 -13.20
CA LEU A 32 0.70 6.16 -11.75
C LEU A 32 0.83 7.54 -11.09
N PRO A 33 0.28 7.71 -9.88
CA PRO A 33 0.66 8.82 -9.03
C PRO A 33 2.16 8.78 -8.71
N LEU A 34 2.76 9.93 -8.42
CA LEU A 34 4.15 9.98 -7.97
C LEU A 34 4.35 9.12 -6.72
N PHE A 35 5.49 8.47 -6.60
CA PHE A 35 5.83 7.57 -5.48
C PHE A 35 4.87 6.39 -5.29
N HIS A 36 4.25 5.92 -6.37
CA HIS A 36 3.39 4.73 -6.36
C HIS A 36 3.84 3.71 -7.39
N MET A 37 3.45 2.47 -7.16
CA MET A 37 3.61 1.36 -8.11
C MET A 37 2.35 0.49 -8.13
N THR A 38 2.27 -0.42 -9.09
CA THR A 38 1.25 -1.47 -9.09
C THR A 38 1.80 -2.78 -8.56
N VAL A 39 0.97 -3.47 -7.80
CA VAL A 39 1.21 -4.85 -7.35
C VAL A 39 -0.01 -5.70 -7.59
N THR A 40 0.16 -7.01 -7.55
CA THR A 40 -0.95 -7.97 -7.55
C THR A 40 -1.32 -8.32 -6.11
N ALA A 41 -2.51 -7.92 -5.65
CA ALA A 41 -3.01 -8.29 -4.34
C ALA A 41 -3.80 -9.61 -4.40
N GLN A 42 -3.75 -10.40 -3.33
CA GLN A 42 -4.48 -11.66 -3.17
C GLN A 42 -5.63 -11.54 -2.19
N ILE A 43 -5.52 -10.66 -1.21
CA ILE A 43 -6.48 -10.53 -0.11
C ILE A 43 -6.94 -9.08 -0.01
N THR A 44 -8.26 -8.88 0.13
CA THR A 44 -8.85 -7.59 0.51
C THR A 44 -9.36 -7.70 1.94
N VAL A 45 -8.93 -6.77 2.79
CA VAL A 45 -9.44 -6.61 4.16
C VAL A 45 -10.29 -5.36 4.21
N THR A 46 -11.50 -5.48 4.72
CA THR A 46 -12.43 -4.38 4.94
C THR A 46 -12.51 -4.05 6.43
N ILE A 47 -12.29 -2.80 6.76
CA ILE A 47 -12.40 -2.24 8.12
C ILE A 47 -13.28 -1.00 8.11
N ASP A 48 -13.75 -0.58 9.29
CA ASP A 48 -14.39 0.72 9.45
C ASP A 48 -13.36 1.84 9.72
N GLN A 49 -13.82 3.07 9.80
CA GLN A 49 -13.01 4.26 10.10
C GLN A 49 -12.31 4.23 11.47
N ASP A 50 -12.83 3.43 12.42
CA ASP A 50 -12.26 3.26 13.75
C ASP A 50 -11.25 2.10 13.82
N GLY A 51 -10.99 1.45 12.67
CA GLY A 51 -10.11 0.31 12.56
C GLY A 51 -10.71 -0.98 13.13
N ASN A 52 -12.04 -1.15 13.11
CA ASN A 52 -12.65 -2.42 13.45
C ASN A 52 -12.78 -3.30 12.20
N PHE A 53 -12.45 -4.57 12.36
CA PHE A 53 -12.57 -5.55 11.31
C PHE A 53 -14.03 -5.79 10.91
N MET A 54 -14.32 -5.76 9.63
CA MET A 54 -15.66 -6.01 9.07
C MET A 54 -15.69 -7.29 8.24
N ASN A 55 -14.77 -7.41 7.29
CA ASN A 55 -14.72 -8.55 6.38
C ASN A 55 -13.30 -8.77 5.81
N ALA A 56 -13.07 -9.98 5.31
CA ALA A 56 -11.93 -10.28 4.45
C ALA A 56 -12.34 -11.26 3.35
N GLU A 57 -11.78 -11.09 2.17
CA GLU A 57 -12.10 -11.88 1.00
C GLU A 57 -10.90 -12.04 0.07
N LEU A 58 -10.92 -13.07 -0.77
CA LEU A 58 -9.96 -13.23 -1.84
C LEU A 58 -10.24 -12.21 -2.94
N VAL A 59 -9.19 -11.63 -3.49
CA VAL A 59 -9.30 -10.69 -4.60
C VAL A 59 -9.73 -11.44 -5.85
N ASP A 60 -10.70 -10.91 -6.60
CA ASP A 60 -11.05 -11.44 -7.91
C ASP A 60 -9.88 -11.30 -8.89
N ALA A 61 -9.63 -12.34 -9.69
CA ALA A 61 -8.52 -12.39 -10.64
C ALA A 61 -8.57 -11.25 -11.68
N SER A 62 -9.76 -10.75 -12.01
CA SER A 62 -9.97 -9.62 -12.93
C SER A 62 -9.66 -8.26 -12.30
N ASN A 63 -9.61 -8.15 -10.97
CA ASN A 63 -9.43 -6.89 -10.22
C ASN A 63 -8.24 -6.92 -9.24
N LYS A 64 -7.21 -7.68 -9.57
CA LYS A 64 -6.05 -7.88 -8.69
C LYS A 64 -5.02 -6.75 -8.72
N LEU A 65 -5.01 -5.93 -9.77
CA LEU A 65 -4.06 -4.82 -9.89
C LEU A 65 -4.38 -3.76 -8.83
N THR A 66 -3.37 -3.42 -8.03
CA THR A 66 -3.50 -2.56 -6.86
C THR A 66 -2.42 -1.50 -6.89
N ILE A 67 -2.82 -0.22 -6.86
CA ILE A 67 -1.89 0.91 -6.74
C ILE A 67 -1.53 1.06 -5.27
N ILE A 68 -0.24 1.09 -4.98
CA ILE A 68 0.27 1.23 -3.62
C ILE A 68 1.35 2.31 -3.54
N PRO A 69 1.45 3.02 -2.41
CA PRO A 69 2.56 3.92 -2.14
C PRO A 69 3.86 3.12 -1.90
N ILE A 70 4.99 3.70 -2.31
CA ILE A 70 6.32 3.10 -2.18
C ILE A 70 7.35 4.12 -1.68
N THR A 71 8.39 3.60 -1.03
CA THR A 71 9.67 4.31 -0.89
C THR A 71 10.63 3.80 -1.96
N GLU A 72 11.70 4.53 -2.24
CA GLU A 72 12.75 4.09 -3.17
C GLU A 72 13.29 2.70 -2.81
N LYS A 73 13.56 2.49 -1.51
CA LYS A 73 14.07 1.20 -1.00
C LYS A 73 13.04 0.08 -1.15
N SER A 74 11.76 0.36 -0.86
CA SER A 74 10.72 -0.66 -0.98
C SER A 74 10.39 -1.02 -2.42
N ALA A 75 10.53 -0.07 -3.36
CA ALA A 75 10.31 -0.30 -4.79
C ALA A 75 11.32 -1.27 -5.41
N SER A 76 12.57 -1.20 -4.94
CA SER A 76 13.69 -2.00 -5.45
C SER A 76 14.06 -3.19 -4.57
N ARG A 77 13.27 -3.46 -3.50
CA ARG A 77 13.60 -4.52 -2.55
C ARG A 77 13.66 -5.90 -3.20
N THR A 78 14.74 -6.61 -2.95
CA THR A 78 14.90 -8.03 -3.35
C THR A 78 15.13 -8.92 -2.13
N SER A 79 16.18 -8.65 -1.37
CA SER A 79 16.57 -9.40 -0.17
C SER A 79 16.55 -8.56 1.12
N GLN A 80 16.50 -7.24 1.00
CA GLN A 80 16.44 -6.34 2.15
C GLN A 80 15.03 -6.29 2.73
N ILE A 81 14.96 -6.09 4.05
CA ILE A 81 13.68 -5.92 4.76
C ILE A 81 13.28 -4.46 4.68
N GLU A 82 12.45 -4.12 3.72
CA GLU A 82 11.92 -2.77 3.49
C GLU A 82 10.41 -2.83 3.28
N PRO A 83 9.59 -2.36 4.22
CA PRO A 83 8.14 -2.39 4.08
C PRO A 83 7.64 -1.38 3.04
N HIS A 84 6.57 -1.71 2.32
CA HIS A 84 5.77 -0.71 1.61
C HIS A 84 4.94 0.10 2.62
N PRO A 85 4.66 1.38 2.37
CA PRO A 85 4.07 2.26 3.39
C PRO A 85 2.65 1.92 3.86
N LEU A 86 1.81 1.30 3.04
CA LEU A 86 0.40 1.07 3.36
C LEU A 86 -0.04 -0.39 3.21
N CYS A 87 0.25 -0.99 2.07
CA CYS A 87 -0.14 -2.36 1.73
C CYS A 87 1.12 -3.20 1.53
N ASP A 88 1.11 -4.42 2.05
CA ASP A 88 2.25 -5.33 1.91
C ASP A 88 1.76 -6.79 2.06
N ASN A 89 2.67 -7.74 2.04
CA ASN A 89 2.33 -9.12 2.33
C ASN A 89 2.14 -9.36 3.84
N LEU A 90 1.55 -10.50 4.17
CA LEU A 90 1.18 -10.86 5.55
C LEU A 90 2.33 -10.76 6.55
N ARG A 91 3.55 -11.09 6.13
CA ARG A 91 4.74 -11.04 6.99
C ARG A 91 5.02 -9.63 7.54
N TYR A 92 4.71 -8.59 6.75
CA TYR A 92 4.87 -7.19 7.20
C TYR A 92 3.66 -6.69 7.97
N LEU A 93 2.45 -7.05 7.53
CA LEU A 93 1.22 -6.45 8.08
C LEU A 93 0.78 -7.10 9.40
N ALA A 94 0.90 -8.43 9.51
CA ALA A 94 0.30 -9.17 10.60
C ALA A 94 1.23 -9.24 11.84
N GLY A 95 0.85 -8.54 12.90
CA GLY A 95 1.58 -8.62 14.18
C GLY A 95 1.45 -9.96 14.88
N ASP A 96 0.39 -10.70 14.59
CA ASP A 96 0.16 -12.07 15.06
C ASP A 96 0.82 -13.15 14.17
N TYR A 97 1.51 -12.76 13.09
CA TYR A 97 2.17 -13.67 12.15
C TYR A 97 3.09 -14.69 12.84
N VAL A 98 3.86 -14.24 13.83
CA VAL A 98 4.79 -15.08 14.60
C VAL A 98 4.11 -16.19 15.41
N LYS A 99 2.81 -16.09 15.66
CA LYS A 99 2.02 -17.14 16.34
C LYS A 99 1.65 -18.26 15.37
N TYR A 100 1.53 -17.95 14.09
CA TYR A 100 1.03 -18.86 13.06
C TYR A 100 2.10 -19.26 12.03
N TYR A 101 3.27 -18.63 12.07
CA TYR A 101 4.38 -18.95 11.16
C TYR A 101 5.73 -18.73 11.84
N LYS A 102 6.74 -19.51 11.45
CA LYS A 102 8.08 -19.36 12.01
C LYS A 102 8.75 -18.09 11.46
N ASP A 103 8.77 -17.04 12.25
CA ASP A 103 9.34 -15.74 11.89
C ASP A 103 9.86 -15.01 13.14
N ASP A 104 10.73 -14.01 12.97
CA ASP A 104 11.30 -13.20 14.05
C ASP A 104 10.48 -11.92 14.35
N GLY A 105 9.50 -11.61 13.50
CA GLY A 105 8.63 -10.44 13.62
C GLY A 105 9.31 -9.10 13.32
N ILE A 106 10.52 -9.10 12.79
CA ILE A 106 11.25 -7.85 12.46
C ILE A 106 10.52 -7.08 11.35
N CYS A 107 10.01 -7.78 10.33
CA CYS A 107 9.28 -7.15 9.22
C CYS A 107 8.09 -6.35 9.72
N ASN A 108 7.27 -6.93 10.60
CA ASN A 108 6.11 -6.24 11.16
C ASN A 108 6.49 -5.03 12.02
N LYS A 109 7.53 -5.15 12.86
CA LYS A 109 8.00 -4.04 13.69
C LYS A 109 8.44 -2.84 12.85
N LEU A 110 9.15 -3.09 11.75
CA LEU A 110 9.59 -2.04 10.83
C LEU A 110 8.40 -1.41 10.10
N TYR A 111 7.47 -2.24 9.61
CA TYR A 111 6.26 -1.77 8.97
C TYR A 111 5.41 -0.87 9.89
N ILE A 112 5.11 -1.34 11.10
CA ILE A 112 4.30 -0.57 12.08
C ILE A 112 5.00 0.74 12.46
N SER A 113 6.34 0.72 12.60
CA SER A 113 7.11 1.95 12.87
C SER A 113 7.03 2.95 11.71
N GLN A 114 7.10 2.47 10.46
CA GLN A 114 6.95 3.32 9.28
C GLN A 114 5.53 3.90 9.17
N LEU A 115 4.51 3.05 9.31
CA LEU A 115 3.12 3.48 9.26
C LEU A 115 2.78 4.48 10.36
N LYS A 116 3.31 4.27 11.58
CA LYS A 116 3.15 5.19 12.70
C LYS A 116 3.69 6.58 12.38
N ARG A 117 4.87 6.69 11.76
CA ARG A 117 5.44 7.99 11.35
C ARG A 117 4.53 8.74 10.40
N TRP A 118 3.90 8.04 9.45
CA TRP A 118 2.94 8.67 8.54
C TRP A 118 1.68 9.12 9.30
N VAL A 119 1.14 8.30 10.20
CA VAL A 119 -0.03 8.66 11.04
C VAL A 119 0.26 9.87 11.94
N GLU A 120 1.48 10.03 12.43
CA GLU A 120 1.89 11.14 13.31
C GLU A 120 2.31 12.41 12.54
N SER A 121 2.36 12.35 11.20
CA SER A 121 2.67 13.52 10.37
C SER A 121 1.44 14.41 10.14
N ASP A 122 1.67 15.64 9.73
CA ASP A 122 0.61 16.60 9.33
C ASP A 122 -0.14 16.15 8.07
N TYR A 123 0.37 15.13 7.38
CA TYR A 123 -0.15 14.58 6.13
C TYR A 123 -0.88 13.24 6.34
N CYS A 124 -1.28 12.95 7.57
CA CYS A 124 -2.04 11.75 7.88
C CYS A 124 -3.40 11.76 7.17
N HIS A 125 -3.70 10.70 6.44
CA HIS A 125 -5.03 10.46 5.90
C HIS A 125 -5.86 9.61 6.88
N GLU A 126 -7.18 9.84 6.97
CA GLU A 126 -8.07 9.10 7.89
C GLU A 126 -8.02 7.59 7.68
N LYS A 127 -8.00 7.13 6.44
CA LYS A 127 -7.87 5.68 6.12
C LYS A 127 -6.55 5.09 6.59
N VAL A 128 -5.46 5.84 6.51
CA VAL A 128 -4.15 5.41 7.03
C VAL A 128 -4.21 5.23 8.54
N ARG A 129 -4.88 6.16 9.23
CA ARG A 129 -5.12 6.06 10.67
C ARG A 129 -5.96 4.84 11.03
N ALA A 130 -7.06 4.59 10.31
CA ALA A 130 -7.91 3.41 10.52
C ALA A 130 -7.12 2.10 10.34
N ILE A 131 -6.32 1.99 9.28
CA ILE A 131 -5.46 0.82 9.04
C ILE A 131 -4.44 0.64 10.17
N TYR A 132 -3.81 1.71 10.63
CA TYR A 132 -2.88 1.64 11.76
C TYR A 132 -3.57 1.17 13.04
N LEU A 133 -4.76 1.70 13.36
CA LEU A 133 -5.54 1.28 14.53
C LEU A 133 -5.92 -0.20 14.46
N TYR A 134 -6.31 -0.68 13.29
CA TYR A 134 -6.60 -2.10 13.06
C TYR A 134 -5.37 -2.97 13.28
N LEU A 135 -4.28 -2.68 12.58
CA LEU A 135 -3.08 -3.52 12.61
C LEU A 135 -2.41 -3.57 13.99
N LYS A 136 -2.55 -2.51 14.79
CA LYS A 136 -2.10 -2.52 16.19
C LYS A 136 -2.81 -3.53 17.07
N LYS A 137 -3.98 -4.02 16.70
CA LYS A 137 -4.71 -5.05 17.45
C LYS A 137 -4.02 -6.41 17.35
N ASN A 138 -3.14 -6.60 16.36
CA ASN A 138 -2.40 -7.85 16.10
C ASN A 138 -3.32 -9.07 15.97
N THR A 139 -4.38 -8.94 15.15
CA THR A 139 -5.39 -9.99 14.93
C THR A 139 -5.54 -10.37 13.45
N LEU A 140 -4.72 -9.82 12.55
CA LEU A 140 -4.93 -9.97 11.10
C LEU A 140 -5.00 -11.44 10.66
N ILE A 141 -4.07 -12.31 11.10
CA ILE A 141 -4.11 -13.73 10.72
C ILE A 141 -5.33 -14.41 11.32
N HIS A 142 -5.65 -14.13 12.58
CA HIS A 142 -6.87 -14.65 13.23
C HIS A 142 -8.12 -14.30 12.43
N ASP A 143 -8.28 -13.03 12.06
CA ASP A 143 -9.44 -12.53 11.32
C ASP A 143 -9.54 -13.19 9.93
N LEU A 144 -8.41 -13.42 9.25
CA LEU A 144 -8.36 -14.10 7.96
C LEU A 144 -8.70 -15.59 8.06
N VAL A 145 -8.31 -16.23 9.14
CA VAL A 145 -8.68 -17.64 9.42
C VAL A 145 -10.17 -17.75 9.71
N ASP A 146 -10.73 -16.87 10.53
CA ASP A 146 -12.16 -16.83 10.86
C ASP A 146 -13.05 -16.63 9.62
N LYS A 147 -12.54 -15.90 8.62
CA LYS A 147 -13.21 -15.73 7.32
C LYS A 147 -12.88 -16.82 6.30
N ALA A 148 -12.14 -17.85 6.70
CA ALA A 148 -11.69 -18.94 5.83
C ALA A 148 -10.87 -18.45 4.59
N VAL A 149 -10.24 -17.28 4.66
CA VAL A 149 -9.36 -16.73 3.63
C VAL A 149 -7.99 -17.41 3.66
N ILE A 150 -7.53 -17.75 4.87
CA ILE A 150 -6.29 -18.49 5.12
C ILE A 150 -6.61 -19.81 5.81
N LYS A 151 -5.91 -20.86 5.41
CA LYS A 151 -6.01 -22.19 6.00
C LYS A 151 -4.82 -22.47 6.92
N LEU A 152 -5.11 -23.06 8.05
CA LEU A 152 -4.10 -23.57 8.97
C LEU A 152 -3.94 -25.08 8.77
N ASN A 153 -2.73 -25.57 9.00
CA ASN A 153 -2.42 -26.99 9.03
C ASN A 153 -2.78 -27.63 10.39
N GLU A 154 -2.58 -28.92 10.53
CA GLU A 154 -2.88 -29.67 11.77
C GLU A 154 -2.13 -29.16 13.01
N ARG A 155 -1.05 -28.40 12.83
CA ARG A 155 -0.25 -27.79 13.90
C ARG A 155 -0.67 -26.35 14.22
N ASN A 156 -1.81 -25.93 13.69
CA ASN A 156 -2.32 -24.57 13.85
C ASN A 156 -1.38 -23.48 13.29
N GLN A 157 -0.66 -23.80 12.22
CA GLN A 157 0.23 -22.89 11.51
C GLN A 157 -0.31 -22.62 10.10
N ILE A 158 0.02 -21.48 9.52
CA ILE A 158 -0.32 -21.17 8.12
C ILE A 158 0.23 -22.30 7.24
N ASP A 159 -0.65 -22.90 6.43
CA ASP A 159 -0.25 -23.97 5.54
C ASP A 159 0.48 -23.39 4.33
N ASP A 160 1.79 -23.58 4.28
CA ASP A 160 2.67 -23.10 3.20
C ASP A 160 2.57 -23.95 1.92
N LYS A 161 1.88 -25.09 1.95
CA LYS A 161 1.54 -25.88 0.76
C LYS A 161 0.32 -25.34 0.03
N GLU A 162 -0.54 -24.63 0.74
CA GLU A 162 -1.68 -23.94 0.16
C GLU A 162 -1.26 -22.63 -0.50
N SER A 163 -1.89 -22.29 -1.62
CA SER A 163 -1.61 -21.07 -2.35
C SER A 163 -2.88 -20.29 -2.65
N ILE A 164 -2.78 -18.98 -2.69
CA ILE A 164 -3.83 -18.06 -3.13
C ILE A 164 -3.39 -17.50 -4.47
N GLN A 165 -4.12 -17.84 -5.53
CA GLN A 165 -3.80 -17.42 -6.91
C GLN A 165 -2.35 -17.71 -7.32
N GLY A 166 -1.81 -18.86 -6.91
CA GLY A 166 -0.44 -19.28 -7.21
C GLY A 166 0.64 -18.68 -6.32
N ILE A 167 0.28 -17.87 -5.33
CA ILE A 167 1.18 -17.31 -4.33
C ILE A 167 1.03 -18.10 -3.01
N PRO A 168 2.12 -18.60 -2.41
CA PRO A 168 2.04 -19.26 -1.10
C PRO A 168 1.37 -18.36 -0.06
N GLN A 169 0.44 -18.91 0.74
CA GLN A 169 -0.33 -18.14 1.73
C GLN A 169 0.52 -17.20 2.60
N PRO A 170 1.71 -17.60 3.12
CA PRO A 170 2.52 -16.71 3.93
C PRO A 170 3.02 -15.45 3.21
N LYS A 171 3.02 -15.47 1.86
CA LYS A 171 3.47 -14.35 1.00
C LYS A 171 2.32 -13.59 0.37
N ALA A 172 1.07 -13.93 0.69
CA ALA A 172 -0.09 -13.27 0.12
C ALA A 172 -0.09 -11.77 0.42
N PHE A 173 -0.33 -10.96 -0.60
CA PHE A 173 -0.35 -9.50 -0.52
C PHE A 173 -1.75 -9.02 -0.14
N VAL A 174 -1.83 -8.09 0.81
CA VAL A 174 -3.09 -7.58 1.38
C VAL A 174 -3.29 -6.12 0.98
N ARG A 175 -4.52 -5.79 0.59
CA ARG A 175 -5.00 -4.43 0.38
C ARG A 175 -6.20 -4.12 1.27
N PHE A 176 -6.52 -2.84 1.45
CA PHE A 176 -7.54 -2.40 2.39
C PHE A 176 -8.68 -1.65 1.72
N ILE A 177 -9.90 -1.92 2.22
CA ILE A 177 -11.09 -1.09 2.08
C ILE A 177 -11.37 -0.48 3.45
N VAL A 178 -11.56 0.83 3.52
CA VAL A 178 -11.95 1.53 4.74
C VAL A 178 -13.30 2.16 4.52
N ARG A 179 -14.32 1.66 5.21
CA ARG A 179 -15.69 2.18 5.11
C ARG A 179 -15.90 3.33 6.07
N SER A 180 -16.33 4.46 5.55
CA SER A 180 -16.83 5.58 6.34
C SER A 180 -18.31 5.37 6.66
N ALA A 181 -18.73 5.71 7.89
CA ALA A 181 -20.14 5.73 8.27
C ALA A 181 -20.90 6.92 7.67
N ASP A 182 -20.18 8.02 7.41
CA ASP A 182 -20.70 9.30 6.91
C ASP A 182 -20.34 9.49 5.43
N ALA A 183 -20.62 8.50 4.59
CA ALA A 183 -20.51 8.71 3.14
C ALA A 183 -21.50 9.82 2.73
N ASP A 184 -21.04 11.06 2.76
CA ASP A 184 -21.78 12.18 2.18
C ASP A 184 -22.06 11.84 0.71
N ILE A 185 -23.34 11.83 0.35
CA ILE A 185 -23.86 11.36 -0.94
C ILE A 185 -23.26 12.18 -2.11
N PHE A 186 -22.54 13.26 -1.81
CA PHE A 186 -22.03 14.24 -2.78
C PHE A 186 -20.53 14.09 -3.08
N GLU A 187 -19.72 13.50 -2.19
CA GLU A 187 -18.32 13.20 -2.48
C GLU A 187 -18.13 11.68 -2.53
N GLN A 188 -18.10 11.15 -3.74
CA GLN A 188 -17.81 9.72 -3.97
C GLN A 188 -16.31 9.45 -3.79
N ILE A 189 -15.82 9.59 -2.56
CA ILE A 189 -14.47 9.11 -2.20
C ILE A 189 -14.55 7.57 -2.17
N PRO A 190 -13.78 6.86 -3.01
CA PRO A 190 -13.84 5.40 -3.03
C PRO A 190 -13.38 4.84 -1.69
N ASP A 191 -14.11 3.86 -1.14
CA ASP A 191 -13.70 3.13 0.07
C ASP A 191 -12.37 2.39 -0.12
N GLU A 192 -12.09 2.01 -1.36
CA GLU A 192 -10.89 1.29 -1.76
C GLU A 192 -9.66 2.21 -1.72
N CYS A 193 -8.72 1.93 -0.82
CA CYS A 193 -7.50 2.72 -0.66
C CYS A 193 -6.67 2.84 -1.95
N TRP A 194 -6.72 1.82 -2.81
CA TRP A 194 -5.96 1.78 -4.08
C TRP A 194 -6.62 2.56 -5.23
N LYS A 195 -7.76 3.20 -4.99
CA LYS A 195 -8.48 4.07 -5.94
C LYS A 195 -8.62 5.50 -5.42
N ASP A 196 -8.22 5.75 -4.19
CA ASP A 196 -8.45 7.02 -3.50
C ASP A 196 -7.35 8.03 -3.84
N LYS A 197 -7.68 8.98 -4.71
CA LYS A 197 -6.75 10.04 -5.13
C LYS A 197 -6.31 10.94 -3.96
N SER A 198 -7.21 11.21 -3.01
CA SER A 198 -6.89 12.04 -1.85
C SER A 198 -5.85 11.37 -0.93
N LEU A 199 -5.92 10.04 -0.79
CA LEU A 199 -4.91 9.28 -0.07
C LEU A 199 -3.55 9.32 -0.78
N TRP A 200 -3.53 9.20 -2.12
CA TRP A 200 -2.29 9.28 -2.89
C TRP A 200 -1.65 10.67 -2.77
N GLU A 201 -2.44 11.74 -2.87
CA GLU A 201 -1.98 13.12 -2.72
C GLU A 201 -1.37 13.35 -1.34
N ARG A 202 -2.03 12.89 -0.27
CA ARG A 202 -1.50 12.97 1.10
C ARG A 202 -0.19 12.22 1.27
N TYR A 203 -0.02 11.08 0.58
CA TYR A 203 1.25 10.37 0.61
C TYR A 203 2.36 11.15 -0.11
N VAL A 204 2.06 11.70 -1.29
CA VAL A 204 3.01 12.57 -2.03
C VAL A 204 3.44 13.75 -1.16
N GLU A 205 2.50 14.46 -0.53
CA GLU A 205 2.79 15.57 0.38
C GLU A 205 3.67 15.11 1.56
N CYS A 206 3.37 13.95 2.14
CA CYS A 206 4.15 13.37 3.22
C CYS A 206 5.61 13.10 2.81
N VAL A 207 5.82 12.49 1.65
CA VAL A 207 7.17 12.25 1.10
C VAL A 207 7.84 13.58 0.80
N CYS A 208 7.12 14.49 0.16
CA CYS A 208 7.62 15.82 -0.20
C CYS A 208 7.95 16.73 1.00
N SER A 209 7.45 16.45 2.19
CA SER A 209 7.77 17.18 3.42
C SER A 209 9.02 16.68 4.14
N GLN A 210 9.52 15.49 3.78
CA GLN A 210 10.74 14.94 4.37
C GLN A 210 11.97 15.74 3.94
N GLU A 211 13.06 15.62 4.68
CA GLU A 211 14.23 16.50 4.52
C GLU A 211 14.68 16.69 3.06
N LYS A 212 14.75 17.96 2.66
CA LYS A 212 15.26 18.41 1.37
C LYS A 212 16.72 18.73 1.54
N GLY A 213 17.59 18.12 0.75
CA GLY A 213 18.96 18.57 0.56
C GLY A 213 19.05 19.57 -0.59
N LYS A 214 20.10 20.38 -0.61
CA LYS A 214 20.43 21.21 -1.77
C LYS A 214 21.58 20.55 -2.52
N ASP A 215 21.36 20.22 -3.77
CA ASP A 215 22.40 19.66 -4.63
C ASP A 215 22.25 20.19 -6.08
N LEU A 216 23.21 19.88 -6.91
CA LEU A 216 23.20 20.28 -8.31
C LEU A 216 22.10 19.49 -9.06
N CYS A 217 21.09 20.21 -9.55
CA CYS A 217 20.12 19.63 -10.47
C CYS A 217 20.77 19.45 -11.85
N TYR A 218 21.00 18.20 -12.25
CA TYR A 218 21.59 17.89 -13.56
C TYR A 218 20.70 18.28 -14.75
N LEU A 219 19.44 18.62 -14.52
CA LEU A 219 18.49 19.05 -15.55
C LEU A 219 18.57 20.56 -15.80
N THR A 220 18.66 21.35 -14.73
CA THR A 220 18.67 22.80 -14.81
C THR A 220 20.09 23.38 -14.72
N GLY A 221 21.05 22.60 -14.19
CA GLY A 221 22.42 23.06 -13.91
C GLY A 221 22.53 24.00 -12.70
N ASN A 222 21.43 24.15 -11.93
CA ASN A 222 21.37 25.00 -10.74
C ASN A 222 21.44 24.17 -9.46
N ILE A 223 21.81 24.82 -8.34
CA ILE A 223 21.62 24.21 -7.02
C ILE A 223 20.16 24.38 -6.64
N GLU A 224 19.45 23.27 -6.56
CA GLU A 224 18.04 23.21 -6.23
C GLU A 224 17.80 22.30 -5.03
N GLU A 225 16.60 22.38 -4.44
CA GLU A 225 16.17 21.44 -3.42
C GLU A 225 15.97 20.08 -4.07
N ILE A 226 16.74 19.09 -3.64
CA ILE A 226 16.67 17.72 -4.11
C ILE A 226 16.15 16.84 -2.98
N TRP A 227 15.26 15.93 -3.32
CA TRP A 227 14.71 14.95 -2.41
C TRP A 227 15.73 13.85 -2.16
N TYR A 228 16.19 13.69 -0.92
CA TYR A 228 16.95 12.52 -0.52
C TYR A 228 16.00 11.47 0.04
N PHE A 229 15.80 10.40 -0.69
CA PHE A 229 15.12 9.21 -0.20
C PHE A 229 16.14 8.40 0.61
N HIS A 230 16.04 8.44 1.93
CA HIS A 230 16.87 7.63 2.84
C HIS A 230 16.18 6.33 3.23
#